data_fe0bbb40db5b626229ddc53051e6de06
#
_entry.id   fe0bbb40db5b626229ddc53051e6de06
#
_cell.length_a   1.000
_cell.length_b   1.000
_cell.length_c   1.000
_cell.angle_alpha   90.00
_cell.angle_beta   90.00
_cell.angle_gamma   90.00
#
_symmetry.space_group_name_H-M   'P 1'
#
loop_
_entity.id
_entity.type
_entity.pdbx_description
1 polymer ?
#
loop_
_entity_poly.entity_id
_entity_poly.type
_entity_poly.pdbx_seq_one_letter_code
_entity_poly.pdbx_strand_id
1 'polypeptide(L)'
;MVQKIKDFVLKDVQSENETKKTAVTLRISALMLCLYFLSLFAVFCAIKDIRSAVICLVCIGCYLASFYTTYLNHTKFASIFSQTLMVLWILIFIWEYGWDCGVQHFVFVLLVLNFTVSAGTMGMKIGAAALACAYRIFLYAYTNRYDPVTNISADTGVLFQIINTLAIFGELTAIMIVFTKDSQEMEYKLVKYNEKLEHMASID
;
A
#
# COMPACT_ATOMS: atom_id res chain seq x y z
N MET A 1 -6.48 17.04 -18.05
CA MET A 1 -5.35 16.57 -17.23
C MET A 1 -5.73 15.31 -16.43
N VAL A 2 -6.80 15.34 -15.64
CA VAL A 2 -7.26 14.18 -14.83
C VAL A 2 -7.52 12.94 -15.67
N GLN A 3 -8.15 13.04 -16.86
CA GLN A 3 -8.41 11.91 -17.73
C GLN A 3 -7.11 11.24 -18.22
N LYS A 4 -6.09 12.01 -18.61
CA LYS A 4 -4.79 11.45 -19.03
C LYS A 4 -4.08 10.69 -17.91
N ILE A 5 -4.16 11.18 -16.67
CA ILE A 5 -3.60 10.49 -15.49
C ILE A 5 -4.36 9.19 -15.24
N LYS A 6 -5.70 9.22 -15.33
CA LYS A 6 -6.54 8.05 -15.19
C LYS A 6 -6.19 6.98 -16.24
N ASP A 7 -6.11 7.37 -17.51
CA ASP A 7 -5.78 6.46 -18.61
C ASP A 7 -4.36 5.86 -18.44
N PHE A 8 -3.41 6.67 -17.93
CA PHE A 8 -2.06 6.21 -17.64
C PHE A 8 -2.04 5.18 -16.48
N VAL A 9 -2.71 5.46 -15.36
CA VAL A 9 -2.75 4.54 -14.21
C VAL A 9 -3.50 3.25 -14.54
N LEU A 10 -4.59 3.35 -15.33
CA LEU A 10 -5.43 2.20 -15.73
C LEU A 10 -4.92 1.44 -16.96
N LYS A 11 -3.77 1.83 -17.51
CA LYS A 11 -3.17 1.13 -18.65
C LYS A 11 -2.99 -0.36 -18.35
N ASP A 12 -3.42 -1.21 -19.27
CA ASP A 12 -3.37 -2.66 -19.09
C ASP A 12 -1.93 -3.20 -19.07
N VAL A 13 -1.74 -4.34 -18.42
CA VAL A 13 -0.50 -5.11 -18.44
C VAL A 13 -0.54 -6.07 -19.64
N GLN A 14 0.57 -6.15 -20.37
CA GLN A 14 0.70 -7.01 -21.55
C GLN A 14 1.20 -8.41 -21.17
N SER A 15 0.73 -8.97 -20.06
CA SER A 15 1.16 -10.29 -19.57
C SER A 15 -0.05 -11.18 -19.26
N GLU A 16 -0.07 -12.39 -19.79
CA GLU A 16 -1.11 -13.39 -19.52
C GLU A 16 -1.15 -13.85 -18.05
N ASN A 17 -0.04 -13.70 -17.33
CA ASN A 17 0.12 -14.18 -15.95
C ASN A 17 -0.14 -13.11 -14.86
N GLU A 18 -0.40 -11.88 -15.26
CA GLU A 18 -0.57 -10.76 -14.32
C GLU A 18 -1.92 -10.09 -14.53
N THR A 19 -2.67 -9.94 -13.44
CA THR A 19 -3.99 -9.32 -13.52
C THR A 19 -3.89 -7.80 -13.54
N LYS A 20 -4.67 -7.17 -14.41
CA LYS A 20 -4.82 -5.70 -14.45
C LYS A 20 -5.10 -5.10 -13.08
N LYS A 21 -5.92 -5.77 -12.28
CA LYS A 21 -6.26 -5.40 -10.91
C LYS A 21 -5.02 -5.22 -10.03
N THR A 22 -4.11 -6.22 -10.03
CA THR A 22 -2.89 -6.19 -9.23
C THR A 22 -2.02 -4.99 -9.60
N ALA A 23 -1.80 -4.77 -10.91
CA ALA A 23 -1.01 -3.64 -11.39
C ALA A 23 -1.63 -2.29 -11.02
N VAL A 24 -2.95 -2.14 -11.22
CA VAL A 24 -3.67 -0.89 -10.89
C VAL A 24 -3.65 -0.62 -9.39
N THR A 25 -3.87 -1.64 -8.55
CA THR A 25 -3.79 -1.50 -7.09
C THR A 25 -2.40 -1.04 -6.65
N LEU A 26 -1.33 -1.67 -7.17
CA LEU A 26 0.06 -1.27 -6.86
C LEU A 26 0.37 0.16 -7.30
N ARG A 27 -0.09 0.57 -8.48
CA ARG A 27 0.11 1.93 -9.00
C ARG A 27 -0.57 2.97 -8.11
N ILE A 28 -1.81 2.72 -7.73
CA ILE A 28 -2.58 3.62 -6.85
C ILE A 28 -1.93 3.69 -5.47
N SER A 29 -1.58 2.54 -4.89
CA SER A 29 -0.88 2.47 -3.59
C SER A 29 0.45 3.23 -3.64
N ALA A 30 1.28 3.03 -4.67
CA ALA A 30 2.53 3.75 -4.82
C ALA A 30 2.35 5.28 -4.91
N LEU A 31 1.33 5.75 -5.66
CA LEU A 31 1.03 7.18 -5.76
C LEU A 31 0.53 7.77 -4.44
N MET A 32 -0.32 7.06 -3.71
CA MET A 32 -0.81 7.48 -2.39
C MET A 32 0.34 7.57 -1.38
N LEU A 33 1.24 6.58 -1.37
CA LEU A 33 2.42 6.59 -0.52
C LEU A 33 3.42 7.70 -0.91
N CYS A 34 3.59 8.00 -2.20
CA CYS A 34 4.37 9.17 -2.62
C CYS A 34 3.77 10.48 -2.10
N LEU A 35 2.45 10.64 -2.16
CA LEU A 35 1.76 11.82 -1.61
C LEU A 35 1.92 11.90 -0.09
N TYR A 36 1.80 10.78 0.61
CA TYR A 36 2.04 10.67 2.04
C TYR A 36 3.47 11.10 2.41
N PHE A 37 4.50 10.54 1.75
CA PHE A 37 5.90 10.92 2.03
C PHE A 37 6.20 12.36 1.65
N LEU A 38 5.54 12.91 0.63
CA LEU A 38 5.66 14.33 0.29
C LEU A 38 5.09 15.22 1.42
N SER A 39 3.97 14.84 2.03
CA SER A 39 3.41 15.55 3.18
C SER A 39 4.33 15.49 4.41
N LEU A 40 4.89 14.30 4.71
CA LEU A 40 5.86 14.16 5.79
C LEU A 40 7.15 14.93 5.52
N PHE A 41 7.64 14.92 4.27
CA PHE A 41 8.80 15.70 3.87
C PHE A 41 8.61 17.20 4.18
N ALA A 42 7.44 17.77 3.86
CA ALA A 42 7.14 19.16 4.18
C ALA A 42 7.17 19.42 5.70
N VAL A 43 6.63 18.51 6.51
CA VAL A 43 6.66 18.61 7.98
C VAL A 43 8.10 18.53 8.49
N PHE A 44 8.89 17.55 8.02
CA PHE A 44 10.30 17.42 8.46
C PHE A 44 11.15 18.61 8.06
N CYS A 45 10.91 19.21 6.90
CA CYS A 45 11.55 20.47 6.54
C CYS A 45 11.17 21.62 7.49
N ALA A 46 9.91 21.70 7.91
CA ALA A 46 9.43 22.72 8.82
C ALA A 46 10.06 22.60 10.23
N ILE A 47 10.19 21.38 10.74
CA ILE A 47 10.85 21.10 12.05
C ILE A 47 12.37 20.99 11.96
N LYS A 48 12.97 21.19 10.75
CA LYS A 48 14.40 21.11 10.46
C LYS A 48 15.05 19.75 10.75
N ASP A 49 14.27 18.68 10.67
CA ASP A 49 14.80 17.31 10.72
C ASP A 49 15.22 16.83 9.33
N ILE A 50 16.45 17.18 8.96
CA ILE A 50 17.02 16.88 7.64
C ILE A 50 17.15 15.37 7.42
N ARG A 51 17.45 14.58 8.46
CA ARG A 51 17.61 13.12 8.35
C ARG A 51 16.31 12.49 7.86
N SER A 52 15.22 12.77 8.53
CA SER A 52 13.91 12.20 8.16
C SER A 52 13.37 12.76 6.85
N ALA A 53 13.67 14.02 6.52
CA ALA A 53 13.38 14.58 5.21
C ALA A 53 14.08 13.80 4.08
N VAL A 54 15.35 13.45 4.24
CA VAL A 54 16.10 12.63 3.27
C VAL A 54 15.50 11.23 3.16
N ILE A 55 15.13 10.59 4.27
CA ILE A 55 14.45 9.28 4.25
C ILE A 55 13.16 9.35 3.45
N CYS A 56 12.35 10.40 3.62
CA CYS A 56 11.13 10.60 2.83
C CYS A 56 11.43 10.68 1.32
N LEU A 57 12.46 11.43 0.90
CA LEU A 57 12.86 11.51 -0.51
C LEU A 57 13.29 10.16 -1.08
N VAL A 58 14.05 9.38 -0.31
CA VAL A 58 14.46 8.02 -0.70
C VAL A 58 13.23 7.12 -0.86
N CYS A 59 12.28 7.17 0.08
CA CYS A 59 11.03 6.41 0.00
C CYS A 59 10.20 6.80 -1.24
N ILE A 60 10.08 8.11 -1.54
CA ILE A 60 9.41 8.58 -2.76
C ILE A 60 10.08 7.99 -4.00
N GLY A 61 11.41 8.06 -4.09
CA GLY A 61 12.16 7.48 -5.21
C GLY A 61 11.92 5.97 -5.37
N CYS A 62 11.92 5.22 -4.27
CA CYS A 62 11.65 3.78 -4.26
C CYS A 62 10.21 3.45 -4.68
N TYR A 63 9.20 4.20 -4.22
CA TYR A 63 7.81 3.98 -4.64
C TYR A 63 7.56 4.37 -6.09
N LEU A 64 8.22 5.41 -6.60
CA LEU A 64 8.20 5.75 -8.03
C LEU A 64 8.87 4.66 -8.88
N ALA A 65 9.98 4.08 -8.42
CA ALA A 65 10.60 2.95 -9.08
C ALA A 65 9.67 1.72 -9.08
N SER A 66 9.02 1.42 -7.94
CA SER A 66 8.01 0.35 -7.86
C SER A 66 6.83 0.61 -8.81
N PHE A 67 6.33 1.84 -8.87
CA PHE A 67 5.30 2.25 -9.81
C PHE A 67 5.73 1.97 -11.26
N TYR A 68 6.95 2.36 -11.64
CA TYR A 68 7.48 2.14 -12.99
C TYR A 68 7.63 0.66 -13.33
N THR A 69 8.09 -0.18 -12.41
CA THR A 69 8.27 -1.63 -12.63
C THR A 69 6.96 -2.34 -12.96
N THR A 70 5.80 -1.81 -12.55
CA THR A 70 4.49 -2.36 -12.94
C THR A 70 4.20 -2.23 -14.44
N TYR A 71 4.84 -1.29 -15.16
CA TYR A 71 4.72 -1.16 -16.61
C TYR A 71 5.69 -2.07 -17.38
N LEU A 72 6.70 -2.59 -16.70
CA LEU A 72 7.66 -3.56 -17.25
C LEU A 72 7.20 -5.01 -17.09
N ASN A 73 5.93 -5.23 -16.72
CA ASN A 73 5.34 -6.55 -16.45
C ASN A 73 6.00 -7.33 -15.30
N HIS A 74 6.56 -6.60 -14.31
CA HIS A 74 7.18 -7.17 -13.11
C HIS A 74 6.35 -6.86 -11.86
N THR A 75 5.03 -7.07 -11.92
CA THR A 75 4.11 -6.73 -10.82
C THR A 75 4.37 -7.55 -9.56
N LYS A 76 4.81 -8.82 -9.68
CA LYS A 76 5.22 -9.65 -8.54
C LYS A 76 6.41 -9.05 -7.81
N PHE A 77 7.43 -8.61 -8.56
CA PHE A 77 8.58 -7.93 -7.97
C PHE A 77 8.17 -6.61 -7.32
N ALA A 78 7.39 -5.78 -8.02
CA ALA A 78 6.88 -4.52 -7.49
C ALA A 78 6.09 -4.71 -6.19
N SER A 79 5.26 -5.77 -6.10
CA SER A 79 4.50 -6.12 -4.91
C SER A 79 5.41 -6.46 -3.72
N ILE A 80 6.36 -7.38 -3.90
CA ILE A 80 7.29 -7.80 -2.85
C ILE A 80 8.14 -6.60 -2.42
N PHE A 81 8.68 -5.85 -3.37
CA PHE A 81 9.51 -4.69 -3.10
C PHE A 81 8.76 -3.61 -2.30
N SER A 82 7.54 -3.24 -2.73
CA SER A 82 6.71 -2.25 -2.01
C SER A 82 6.38 -2.67 -0.58
N GLN A 83 6.02 -3.94 -0.37
CA GLN A 83 5.69 -4.46 0.96
C GLN A 83 6.92 -4.54 1.86
N THR A 84 8.06 -4.98 1.33
CA THR A 84 9.33 -4.99 2.07
C THR A 84 9.77 -3.57 2.45
N LEU A 85 9.67 -2.64 1.51
CA LEU A 85 9.97 -1.24 1.76
C LEU A 85 9.06 -0.68 2.87
N MET A 86 7.76 -1.04 2.88
CA MET A 86 6.80 -0.63 3.91
C MET A 86 7.22 -1.13 5.29
N VAL A 87 7.60 -2.39 5.41
CA VAL A 87 8.11 -2.97 6.67
C VAL A 87 9.34 -2.21 7.16
N LEU A 88 10.28 -1.90 6.25
CA LEU A 88 11.53 -1.22 6.62
C LEU A 88 11.31 0.21 7.11
N TRP A 89 10.52 1.02 6.39
CA TRP A 89 10.33 2.40 6.82
C TRP A 89 9.44 2.51 8.06
N ILE A 90 8.45 1.63 8.27
CA ILE A 90 7.71 1.55 9.54
C ILE A 90 8.69 1.32 10.70
N LEU A 91 9.62 0.37 10.57
CA LEU A 91 10.63 0.11 11.58
C LEU A 91 11.50 1.33 11.87
N ILE A 92 12.00 2.00 10.82
CA ILE A 92 12.84 3.18 10.93
C ILE A 92 12.12 4.32 11.67
N PHE A 93 10.86 4.60 11.29
CA PHE A 93 10.10 5.68 11.92
C PHE A 93 9.71 5.37 13.36
N ILE A 94 9.37 4.11 13.67
CA ILE A 94 9.11 3.67 15.05
C ILE A 94 10.38 3.77 15.89
N TRP A 95 11.54 3.40 15.35
CA TRP A 95 12.81 3.55 16.04
C TRP A 95 13.16 5.02 16.30
N GLU A 96 12.91 5.90 15.32
CA GLU A 96 13.25 7.33 15.42
C GLU A 96 12.28 8.09 16.34
N TYR A 97 10.95 7.88 16.22
CA TYR A 97 9.91 8.70 16.85
C TYR A 97 9.04 7.97 17.86
N GLY A 98 9.20 6.68 18.02
CA GLY A 98 8.43 5.86 18.95
C GLY A 98 7.02 5.54 18.49
N TRP A 99 6.24 4.99 19.41
CA TRP A 99 4.88 4.53 19.14
C TRP A 99 3.89 5.66 18.86
N ASP A 100 4.08 6.80 19.49
CA ASP A 100 3.12 7.92 19.44
C ASP A 100 3.10 8.64 18.07
N CYS A 101 4.05 8.32 17.18
CA CYS A 101 3.99 8.84 15.82
C CYS A 101 2.85 8.25 14.97
N GLY A 102 2.24 7.11 15.35
CA GLY A 102 1.10 6.51 14.65
C GLY A 102 1.42 5.68 13.40
N VAL A 103 2.69 5.60 13.01
CA VAL A 103 3.15 4.89 11.79
C VAL A 103 2.87 3.38 11.84
N GLN A 104 2.83 2.78 13.03
CA GLN A 104 2.52 1.35 13.22
C GLN A 104 1.17 0.92 12.64
N HIS A 105 0.28 1.84 12.40
CA HIS A 105 -1.04 1.53 11.82
C HIS A 105 -0.96 1.16 10.33
N PHE A 106 0.13 1.52 9.61
CA PHE A 106 0.35 1.07 8.24
C PHE A 106 0.51 -0.45 8.11
N VAL A 107 0.71 -1.18 9.21
CA VAL A 107 0.64 -2.66 9.20
C VAL A 107 -0.73 -3.16 8.72
N PHE A 108 -1.82 -2.39 8.92
CA PHE A 108 -3.13 -2.74 8.37
C PHE A 108 -3.18 -2.59 6.85
N VAL A 109 -2.53 -1.56 6.30
CA VAL A 109 -2.37 -1.39 4.84
C VAL A 109 -1.57 -2.55 4.27
N LEU A 110 -0.46 -2.92 4.92
CA LEU A 110 0.36 -4.07 4.55
C LEU A 110 -0.47 -5.37 4.52
N LEU A 111 -1.34 -5.58 5.52
CA LEU A 111 -2.23 -6.73 5.58
C LEU A 111 -3.19 -6.75 4.38
N VAL A 112 -3.85 -5.63 4.09
CA VAL A 112 -4.80 -5.54 2.97
C VAL A 112 -4.09 -5.73 1.63
N LEU A 113 -2.91 -5.13 1.42
CA LEU A 113 -2.10 -5.34 0.23
C LEU A 113 -1.68 -6.80 0.05
N ASN A 114 -1.33 -7.49 1.15
CA ASN A 114 -1.00 -8.91 1.09
C ASN A 114 -2.17 -9.74 0.53
N PHE A 115 -3.41 -9.47 0.92
CA PHE A 115 -4.56 -10.22 0.41
C PHE A 115 -4.98 -9.81 -1.00
N THR A 116 -4.82 -8.54 -1.37
CA THR A 116 -5.32 -7.99 -2.65
C THR A 116 -4.33 -8.11 -3.80
N VAL A 117 -3.03 -8.02 -3.51
CA VAL A 117 -1.98 -7.87 -4.54
C VAL A 117 -0.98 -9.04 -4.56
N SER A 118 -0.70 -9.66 -3.40
CA SER A 118 0.32 -10.71 -3.35
C SER A 118 -0.07 -11.94 -4.17
N ALA A 119 0.84 -12.35 -5.05
CA ALA A 119 0.75 -13.63 -5.73
C ALA A 119 1.08 -14.75 -4.75
N GLY A 120 0.23 -15.76 -4.67
CA GLY A 120 0.46 -16.92 -3.80
C GLY A 120 -0.82 -17.62 -3.38
N THR A 121 -0.64 -18.79 -2.78
CA THR A 121 -1.74 -19.58 -2.23
C THR A 121 -2.35 -18.88 -1.01
N MET A 122 -3.59 -19.22 -0.67
CA MET A 122 -4.25 -18.69 0.52
C MET A 122 -3.46 -18.95 1.80
N GLY A 123 -2.81 -20.12 1.91
CA GLY A 123 -1.93 -20.47 3.03
C GLY A 123 -0.75 -19.49 3.17
N MET A 124 -0.10 -19.11 2.07
CA MET A 124 0.98 -18.10 2.09
C MET A 124 0.49 -16.73 2.56
N LYS A 125 -0.70 -16.32 2.13
CA LYS A 125 -1.32 -15.05 2.55
C LYS A 125 -1.65 -15.03 4.03
N ILE A 126 -2.17 -16.14 4.56
CA ILE A 126 -2.43 -16.32 6.01
C ILE A 126 -1.11 -16.29 6.80
N GLY A 127 -0.07 -16.98 6.31
CA GLY A 127 1.26 -16.95 6.92
C GLY A 127 1.85 -15.54 6.97
N ALA A 128 1.75 -14.78 5.87
CA ALA A 128 2.19 -13.38 5.83
C ALA A 128 1.36 -12.47 6.76
N ALA A 129 0.05 -12.72 6.90
CA ALA A 129 -0.79 -12.02 7.86
C ALA A 129 -0.36 -12.30 9.32
N ALA A 130 -0.04 -13.55 9.65
CA ALA A 130 0.50 -13.92 10.97
C ALA A 130 1.85 -13.22 11.23
N LEU A 131 2.74 -13.15 10.22
CA LEU A 131 4.00 -12.41 10.32
C LEU A 131 3.77 -10.92 10.53
N ALA A 132 2.81 -10.30 9.85
CA ALA A 132 2.45 -8.90 10.05
C ALA A 132 1.92 -8.63 11.47
N CYS A 133 1.13 -9.57 12.02
CA CYS A 133 0.67 -9.51 13.41
C CYS A 133 1.85 -9.62 14.38
N ALA A 134 2.74 -10.59 14.19
CA ALA A 134 3.95 -10.76 15.01
C ALA A 134 4.86 -9.52 14.92
N TYR A 135 5.03 -8.95 13.73
CA TYR A 135 5.77 -7.72 13.52
C TYR A 135 5.20 -6.55 14.32
N ARG A 136 3.87 -6.37 14.31
CA ARG A 136 3.22 -5.32 15.11
C ARG A 136 3.42 -5.52 16.61
N ILE A 137 3.32 -6.76 17.09
CA ILE A 137 3.57 -7.11 18.50
C ILE A 137 5.03 -6.82 18.85
N PHE A 138 5.97 -7.18 17.97
CA PHE A 138 7.39 -6.88 18.15
C PHE A 138 7.64 -5.36 18.25
N LEU A 139 7.07 -4.55 17.36
CA LEU A 139 7.20 -3.09 17.41
C LEU A 139 6.69 -2.52 18.73
N TYR A 140 5.54 -3.01 19.22
CA TYR A 140 4.98 -2.59 20.50
C TYR A 140 5.90 -2.97 21.68
N ALA A 141 6.37 -4.21 21.72
CA ALA A 141 7.29 -4.68 22.75
C ALA A 141 8.61 -3.90 22.74
N TYR A 142 9.11 -3.55 21.55
CA TYR A 142 10.32 -2.76 21.36
C TYR A 142 10.15 -1.35 21.96
N THR A 143 9.08 -0.65 21.60
CA THR A 143 8.85 0.75 22.07
C THR A 143 8.55 0.85 23.56
N ASN A 144 8.01 -0.22 24.17
CA ASN A 144 7.85 -0.28 25.63
C ASN A 144 9.17 -0.49 26.39
N ARG A 145 10.25 -0.89 25.69
CA ARG A 145 11.54 -1.20 26.30
C ARG A 145 12.60 -0.16 26.01
N TYR A 146 12.48 0.52 24.89
CA TYR A 146 13.46 1.49 24.42
C TYR A 146 12.79 2.82 24.07
N ASP A 147 13.37 3.90 24.56
CA ASP A 147 12.93 5.25 24.23
C ASP A 147 13.26 5.59 22.77
N PRO A 148 12.45 6.45 22.11
CA PRO A 148 12.72 6.91 20.75
C PRO A 148 14.01 7.73 20.70
N VAL A 149 14.68 7.68 19.55
CA VAL A 149 15.93 8.44 19.32
C VAL A 149 15.65 9.94 19.33
N THR A 150 14.52 10.35 18.76
CA THR A 150 14.14 11.76 18.67
C THR A 150 12.85 12.01 19.45
N ASN A 151 12.96 12.86 20.47
CA ASN A 151 11.79 13.33 21.21
C ASN A 151 11.10 14.43 20.42
N ILE A 152 9.88 14.16 19.95
CA ILE A 152 9.02 15.15 19.28
C ILE A 152 8.14 15.87 20.30
N SER A 153 7.81 17.13 20.02
CA SER A 153 6.81 17.85 20.83
C SER A 153 5.44 17.18 20.74
N ALA A 154 4.61 17.33 21.76
CA ALA A 154 3.25 16.79 21.76
C ALA A 154 2.44 17.25 20.53
N ASP A 155 2.57 18.53 20.14
CA ASP A 155 1.88 19.08 18.96
C ASP A 155 2.34 18.40 17.65
N THR A 156 3.64 18.14 17.51
CA THR A 156 4.19 17.42 16.34
C THR A 156 3.71 15.98 16.32
N GLY A 157 3.62 15.32 17.48
CA GLY A 157 3.08 13.97 17.60
C GLY A 157 1.61 13.89 17.17
N VAL A 158 0.77 14.84 17.59
CA VAL A 158 -0.63 14.95 17.15
C VAL A 158 -0.71 15.17 15.64
N LEU A 159 0.14 16.05 15.08
CA LEU A 159 0.17 16.29 13.64
C LEU A 159 0.52 15.02 12.86
N PHE A 160 1.53 14.25 13.32
CA PHE A 160 1.88 12.96 12.71
C PHE A 160 0.72 11.97 12.77
N GLN A 161 0.04 11.84 13.90
CA GLN A 161 -1.12 10.96 14.02
C GLN A 161 -2.24 11.34 13.06
N ILE A 162 -2.52 12.63 12.88
CA ILE A 162 -3.53 13.11 11.92
C ILE A 162 -3.12 12.75 10.49
N ILE A 163 -1.89 13.07 10.08
CA ILE A 163 -1.38 12.78 8.74
C ILE A 163 -1.42 11.29 8.47
N ASN A 164 -0.94 10.46 9.41
CA ASN A 164 -0.92 9.01 9.27
C ASN A 164 -2.33 8.43 9.18
N THR A 165 -3.25 8.90 10.01
CA THR A 165 -4.64 8.46 9.97
C THR A 165 -5.28 8.76 8.61
N LEU A 166 -5.15 10.01 8.12
CA LEU A 166 -5.67 10.41 6.82
C LEU A 166 -5.06 9.59 5.68
N ALA A 167 -3.75 9.35 5.71
CA ALA A 167 -3.05 8.56 4.70
C ALA A 167 -3.53 7.10 4.70
N ILE A 168 -3.64 6.46 5.87
CA ILE A 168 -4.08 5.07 6.00
C ILE A 168 -5.52 4.91 5.51
N PHE A 169 -6.45 5.75 5.97
CA PHE A 169 -7.83 5.69 5.51
C PHE A 169 -7.95 5.99 4.02
N GLY A 170 -7.22 6.96 3.51
CA GLY A 170 -7.16 7.28 2.09
C GLY A 170 -6.67 6.10 1.25
N GLU A 171 -5.59 5.47 1.66
CA GLU A 171 -5.01 4.32 0.97
C GLU A 171 -5.92 3.08 1.02
N LEU A 172 -6.44 2.73 2.20
CA LEU A 172 -7.38 1.62 2.34
C LEU A 172 -8.63 1.83 1.50
N THR A 173 -9.19 3.05 1.49
CA THR A 173 -10.34 3.40 0.67
C THR A 173 -10.02 3.24 -0.82
N ALA A 174 -8.86 3.73 -1.27
CA ALA A 174 -8.44 3.62 -2.67
C ALA A 174 -8.29 2.16 -3.10
N ILE A 175 -7.66 1.32 -2.29
CA ILE A 175 -7.52 -0.12 -2.54
C ILE A 175 -8.89 -0.79 -2.60
N MET A 176 -9.78 -0.50 -1.66
CA MET A 176 -11.13 -1.08 -1.60
C MET A 176 -11.99 -0.69 -2.80
N ILE A 177 -11.89 0.55 -3.29
CA ILE A 177 -12.59 1.00 -4.51
C ILE A 177 -12.16 0.15 -5.72
N VAL A 178 -10.84 -0.07 -5.89
CA VAL A 178 -10.34 -0.90 -7.00
C VAL A 178 -10.82 -2.33 -6.85
N PHE A 179 -10.76 -2.88 -5.64
CA PHE A 179 -11.20 -4.25 -5.36
C PHE A 179 -12.69 -4.44 -5.64
N THR A 180 -13.55 -3.53 -5.17
CA THR A 180 -15.00 -3.61 -5.34
C THR A 180 -15.40 -3.51 -6.81
N LYS A 181 -14.80 -2.56 -7.55
CA LYS A 181 -15.10 -2.41 -8.99
C LYS A 181 -14.74 -3.67 -9.79
N ASP A 182 -13.59 -4.24 -9.52
CA ASP A 182 -13.15 -5.46 -10.22
C ASP A 182 -14.06 -6.66 -9.88
N SER A 183 -14.45 -6.81 -8.61
CA SER A 183 -15.37 -7.87 -8.18
C SER A 183 -16.74 -7.75 -8.86
N GLN A 184 -17.29 -6.54 -8.94
CA GLN A 184 -18.56 -6.27 -9.63
C GLN A 184 -18.47 -6.56 -11.14
N GLU A 185 -17.34 -6.20 -11.78
CA GLU A 185 -17.13 -6.50 -13.20
C GLU A 185 -17.05 -8.02 -13.46
N MET A 186 -16.37 -8.75 -12.57
CA MET A 186 -16.29 -10.22 -12.66
C MET A 186 -17.67 -10.89 -12.45
N GLU A 187 -18.42 -10.43 -11.46
CA GLU A 187 -19.78 -10.93 -11.20
C GLU A 187 -20.70 -10.71 -12.42
N TYR A 188 -20.69 -9.51 -13.00
CA TYR A 188 -21.44 -9.19 -14.20
C TYR A 188 -21.06 -10.10 -15.38
N LYS A 189 -19.74 -10.36 -15.57
CA LYS A 189 -19.29 -11.29 -16.63
C LYS A 189 -19.77 -12.70 -16.39
N LEU A 190 -19.74 -13.19 -15.15
CA LEU A 190 -20.22 -14.54 -14.80
C LEU A 190 -21.72 -14.69 -15.08
N VAL A 191 -22.55 -13.73 -14.68
CA VAL A 191 -23.99 -13.74 -14.97
C VAL A 191 -24.22 -13.81 -16.48
N LYS A 192 -23.54 -12.95 -17.26
CA LYS A 192 -23.68 -12.94 -18.72
C LYS A 192 -23.21 -14.24 -19.39
N TYR A 193 -22.19 -14.90 -18.86
CA TYR A 193 -21.76 -16.21 -19.37
C TYR A 193 -22.78 -17.30 -19.04
N ASN A 194 -23.36 -17.30 -17.83
CA ASN A 194 -24.39 -18.25 -17.47
C ASN A 194 -25.66 -18.11 -18.36
N GLU A 195 -26.10 -16.87 -18.58
CA GLU A 195 -27.25 -16.61 -19.52
C GLU A 195 -26.97 -17.15 -20.92
N LYS A 196 -25.72 -16.97 -21.43
CA LYS A 196 -25.36 -17.55 -22.74
C LYS A 196 -25.36 -19.07 -22.75
N LEU A 197 -24.88 -19.72 -21.67
CA LEU A 197 -24.88 -21.17 -21.55
C LEU A 197 -26.32 -21.72 -21.49
N GLU A 198 -27.21 -21.09 -20.73
CA GLU A 198 -28.61 -21.45 -20.65
C GLU A 198 -29.31 -21.32 -22.02
N HIS A 199 -29.04 -20.21 -22.74
CA HIS A 199 -29.59 -20.02 -24.08
C HIS A 199 -29.10 -21.09 -25.07
N MET A 200 -27.81 -21.46 -25.04
CA MET A 200 -27.28 -22.51 -25.90
C MET A 200 -27.87 -23.88 -25.54
N ALA A 201 -28.04 -24.20 -24.26
CA ALA A 201 -28.64 -25.46 -23.80
C ALA A 201 -30.17 -25.56 -24.10
N SER A 202 -30.85 -24.44 -24.37
CA SER A 202 -32.26 -24.41 -24.72
C SER A 202 -32.54 -24.55 -26.23
N ILE A 203 -31.50 -24.52 -27.05
CA ILE A 203 -31.60 -24.61 -28.52
C ILE A 203 -31.35 -26.06 -29.02
N ASP A 204 -30.73 -26.93 -28.23
CA ASP A 204 -30.54 -28.35 -28.45
C ASP A 204 -31.75 -29.14 -27.91
#